data_70f418e5ff55caf852c64bb01c71cfed
#
_entry.id   70f418e5ff55caf852c64bb01c71cfed
#
_cell.length_a   1.000
_cell.length_b   1.000
_cell.length_c   1.000
_cell.angle_alpha   90.00
_cell.angle_beta   90.00
_cell.angle_gamma   90.00
#
_symmetry.space_group_name_H-M   'P 1'
#
loop_
_entity.id
_entity.type
_entity.pdbx_description
1 polymer ?
#
loop_
_entity_poly.entity_id
_entity_poly.type
_entity_poly.pdbx_seq_one_letter_code
_entity_poly.pdbx_strand_id
1 'polypeptide(L)'
;MYKVVKCFEFEAAHRLIETCTEKCKRIHGHTYKLEVELSAEELGPDQMVCDFTKLNQFVKEGIIEEFDHVLIEKAPKRVIKEIGDCFVYETDKRMNRTKVFLKEQPTAEYMCKLFFDVLTVSYSLPVTRIRLWETSNSYAEYVKA
;
A
#
# COMPACT_ATOMS: atom_id res chain seq x y z
N MET A 1 -20.62 -16.11 -4.53
CA MET A 1 -19.64 -15.05 -4.15
C MET A 1 -19.41 -14.08 -5.30
N TYR A 2 -19.54 -12.81 -5.03
CA TYR A 2 -19.29 -11.73 -5.99
C TYR A 2 -17.95 -11.08 -5.67
N LYS A 3 -17.19 -10.69 -6.72
CA LYS A 3 -15.91 -10.01 -6.58
C LYS A 3 -15.87 -8.78 -7.46
N VAL A 4 -15.29 -7.71 -6.96
CA VAL A 4 -14.97 -6.51 -7.74
C VAL A 4 -13.49 -6.20 -7.54
N VAL A 5 -12.84 -5.70 -8.58
CA VAL A 5 -11.43 -5.33 -8.56
C VAL A 5 -11.30 -3.93 -9.15
N LYS A 6 -10.54 -3.08 -8.46
CA LYS A 6 -10.15 -1.78 -9.00
C LYS A 6 -8.64 -1.63 -8.95
N CYS A 7 -8.09 -1.04 -10.00
CA CYS A 7 -6.65 -0.82 -10.17
C CYS A 7 -6.30 0.65 -9.97
N PHE A 8 -5.13 0.87 -9.39
CA PHE A 8 -4.57 2.19 -9.12
C PHE A 8 -3.08 2.18 -9.47
N GLU A 9 -2.50 3.34 -9.72
CA GLU A 9 -1.06 3.48 -9.91
C GLU A 9 -0.51 4.57 -9.00
N PHE A 10 0.74 4.39 -8.56
CA PHE A 10 1.50 5.42 -7.88
C PHE A 10 3.00 5.23 -8.16
N GLU A 11 3.72 6.34 -8.14
CA GLU A 11 5.16 6.36 -8.35
C GLU A 11 5.86 6.52 -7.00
N ALA A 12 6.77 5.61 -6.67
CA ALA A 12 7.54 5.72 -5.44
C ALA A 12 8.92 5.11 -5.59
N ALA A 13 9.86 5.60 -4.79
CA ALA A 13 11.16 4.99 -4.63
C ALA A 13 11.20 4.18 -3.35
N HIS A 14 12.06 3.18 -3.30
CA HIS A 14 12.37 2.44 -2.09
C HIS A 14 13.79 1.91 -2.12
N ARG A 15 14.26 1.37 -1.01
CA ARG A 15 15.45 0.56 -0.93
C ARG A 15 15.27 -0.53 0.13
N LEU A 16 15.92 -1.66 -0.10
CA LEU A 16 15.88 -2.81 0.80
C LEU A 16 17.26 -2.97 1.45
N ILE A 17 17.45 -2.42 2.64
CA ILE A 17 18.75 -2.39 3.31
C ILE A 17 19.17 -3.74 3.90
N GLU A 18 18.20 -4.62 4.18
CA GLU A 18 18.40 -5.95 4.74
C GLU A 18 18.19 -7.03 3.67
N THR A 19 18.93 -6.94 2.57
CA THR A 19 18.86 -7.92 1.47
C THR A 19 20.26 -8.34 1.05
N CYS A 20 20.39 -9.49 0.41
CA CYS A 20 21.65 -9.96 -0.18
C CYS A 20 21.93 -9.36 -1.56
N THR A 21 20.99 -8.68 -2.17
CA THR A 21 21.12 -8.10 -3.51
C THR A 21 21.56 -6.65 -3.43
N GLU A 22 22.80 -6.35 -3.85
CA GLU A 22 23.36 -5.00 -3.78
C GLU A 22 22.53 -3.93 -4.50
N LYS A 23 21.95 -4.26 -5.66
CA LYS A 23 21.08 -3.33 -6.39
C LYS A 23 19.86 -2.90 -5.59
N CYS A 24 19.25 -3.82 -4.85
CA CYS A 24 18.06 -3.55 -4.04
C CYS A 24 18.35 -2.68 -2.82
N LYS A 25 19.60 -2.63 -2.36
CA LYS A 25 20.05 -1.72 -1.29
C LYS A 25 20.13 -0.27 -1.76
N ARG A 26 20.21 -0.03 -3.06
CA ARG A 26 20.24 1.32 -3.63
C ARG A 26 18.84 1.86 -3.74
N ILE A 27 18.70 3.17 -3.64
CA ILE A 27 17.44 3.84 -3.90
C ILE A 27 17.08 3.63 -5.37
N HIS A 28 15.91 3.08 -5.62
CA HIS A 28 15.38 2.86 -6.97
C HIS A 28 13.86 3.05 -6.95
N GLY A 29 13.29 3.35 -8.10
CA GLY A 29 11.88 3.66 -8.25
C GLY A 29 11.12 2.62 -9.05
N HIS A 30 9.82 2.55 -8.77
CA HIS A 30 8.86 1.74 -9.51
C HIS A 30 7.61 2.55 -9.82
N THR A 31 6.98 2.23 -10.95
CA THR A 31 5.57 2.54 -11.17
C THR A 31 4.77 1.38 -10.58
N TYR A 32 4.27 1.58 -9.38
CA TYR A 32 3.48 0.56 -8.70
C TYR A 32 2.08 0.52 -9.27
N LYS A 33 1.60 -0.69 -9.58
CA LYS A 33 0.19 -0.93 -9.86
C LYS A 33 -0.43 -1.68 -8.70
N LEU A 34 -1.46 -1.11 -8.13
CA LEU A 34 -2.19 -1.66 -6.99
C LEU A 34 -3.53 -2.20 -7.46
N GLU A 35 -3.80 -3.46 -7.20
CA GLU A 35 -5.12 -4.06 -7.41
C GLU A 35 -5.76 -4.33 -6.05
N VAL A 36 -6.95 -3.78 -5.86
CA VAL A 36 -7.76 -3.98 -4.65
C VAL A 36 -8.97 -4.83 -5.02
N GLU A 37 -9.06 -6.02 -4.45
CA GLU A 37 -10.20 -6.91 -4.64
C GLU A 37 -11.08 -6.91 -3.38
N LEU A 38 -12.38 -6.71 -3.60
CA LEU A 38 -13.41 -6.86 -2.56
C LEU A 38 -14.37 -7.96 -2.95
N SER A 39 -14.93 -8.67 -1.98
CA SER A 39 -15.93 -9.68 -2.25
C SER A 39 -17.06 -9.68 -1.24
N ALA A 40 -18.20 -10.22 -1.66
CA ALA A 40 -19.36 -10.46 -0.82
C ALA A 40 -20.08 -11.73 -1.27
N GLU A 41 -20.63 -12.48 -0.32
CA GLU A 41 -21.44 -13.65 -0.65
C GLU A 41 -22.77 -13.24 -1.27
N GLU A 42 -23.37 -12.15 -0.78
CA GLU A 42 -24.63 -11.59 -1.24
C GLU A 42 -24.47 -10.10 -1.52
N LEU A 43 -25.27 -9.58 -2.42
CA LEU A 43 -25.32 -8.15 -2.72
C LEU A 43 -26.31 -7.43 -1.80
N GLY A 44 -26.02 -6.17 -1.49
CA GLY A 44 -26.92 -5.30 -0.77
C GLY A 44 -28.10 -4.85 -1.63
N PRO A 45 -29.01 -4.00 -1.10
CA PRO A 45 -30.15 -3.48 -1.85
C PRO A 45 -29.80 -2.73 -3.13
N ASP A 46 -28.61 -2.14 -3.19
CA ASP A 46 -28.06 -1.44 -4.34
C ASP A 46 -27.44 -2.36 -5.40
N GLN A 47 -27.46 -3.67 -5.13
CA GLN A 47 -26.89 -4.70 -6.01
C GLN A 47 -25.37 -4.55 -6.26
N MET A 48 -24.64 -4.00 -5.27
CA MET A 48 -23.18 -3.78 -5.34
C MET A 48 -22.47 -4.51 -4.21
N VAL A 49 -21.22 -4.94 -4.49
CA VAL A 49 -20.24 -5.31 -3.45
C VAL A 49 -19.73 -4.03 -2.79
N CYS A 50 -19.41 -3.04 -3.60
CA CYS A 50 -19.00 -1.71 -3.17
C CYS A 50 -19.15 -0.74 -4.35
N ASP A 51 -19.53 0.49 -4.06
CA ASP A 51 -19.52 1.57 -5.05
C ASP A 51 -18.08 1.88 -5.43
N PHE A 52 -17.74 1.84 -6.73
CA PHE A 52 -16.40 2.14 -7.22
C PHE A 52 -15.93 3.57 -6.92
N THR A 53 -16.84 4.53 -6.87
CA THR A 53 -16.53 5.92 -6.49
C THR A 53 -16.05 6.00 -5.04
N LYS A 54 -16.75 5.31 -4.15
CA LYS A 54 -16.39 5.21 -2.73
C LYS A 54 -15.07 4.48 -2.53
N LEU A 55 -14.89 3.35 -3.21
CA LEU A 55 -13.63 2.61 -3.20
C LEU A 55 -12.47 3.47 -3.69
N ASN A 56 -12.67 4.20 -4.78
CA ASN A 56 -11.68 5.13 -5.31
C ASN A 56 -11.26 6.19 -4.29
N GLN A 57 -12.23 6.81 -3.62
CA GLN A 57 -11.97 7.80 -2.58
C GLN A 57 -11.13 7.22 -1.45
N PHE A 58 -11.51 6.08 -0.89
CA PHE A 58 -10.85 5.49 0.26
C PHE A 58 -9.43 5.01 -0.07
N VAL A 59 -9.23 4.41 -1.23
CA VAL A 59 -7.89 3.98 -1.64
C VAL A 59 -6.99 5.18 -1.91
N LYS A 60 -7.51 6.23 -2.53
CA LYS A 60 -6.73 7.46 -2.74
C LYS A 60 -6.34 8.11 -1.43
N GLU A 61 -7.27 8.30 -0.51
CA GLU A 61 -6.99 8.91 0.79
C GLU A 61 -6.05 8.06 1.66
N GLY A 62 -6.29 6.75 1.71
CA GLY A 62 -5.57 5.85 2.63
C GLY A 62 -4.23 5.36 2.11
N ILE A 63 -4.02 5.32 0.82
CA ILE A 63 -2.84 4.71 0.21
C ILE A 63 -2.18 5.64 -0.80
N ILE A 64 -2.87 6.01 -1.87
CA ILE A 64 -2.23 6.68 -3.01
C ILE A 64 -1.63 8.03 -2.62
N GLU A 65 -2.38 8.89 -1.95
CA GLU A 65 -1.90 10.20 -1.51
C GLU A 65 -0.75 10.11 -0.50
N GLU A 66 -0.70 9.00 0.24
CA GLU A 66 0.32 8.78 1.26
C GLU A 66 1.64 8.26 0.68
N PHE A 67 1.57 7.44 -0.38
CA PHE A 67 2.73 6.72 -0.92
C PHE A 67 3.20 7.22 -2.29
N ASP A 68 2.44 8.08 -2.95
CA ASP A 68 2.84 8.61 -4.25
C ASP A 68 3.93 9.68 -4.12
N HIS A 69 4.98 9.55 -4.92
CA HIS A 69 6.12 10.48 -4.98
C HIS A 69 6.91 10.63 -3.66
N VAL A 70 7.10 9.52 -2.96
CA VAL A 70 7.91 9.47 -1.73
C VAL A 70 9.00 8.41 -1.84
N LEU A 71 10.00 8.48 -0.95
CA LEU A 71 10.93 7.39 -0.68
C LEU A 71 10.39 6.56 0.49
N ILE A 72 10.18 5.28 0.26
CA ILE A 72 9.67 4.34 1.27
C ILE A 72 10.86 3.57 1.84
N GLU A 73 11.04 3.64 3.15
CA GLU A 73 12.14 2.98 3.86
C GLU A 73 11.67 2.29 5.13
N LYS A 74 12.43 1.28 5.56
CA LYS A 74 12.29 0.76 6.92
C LYS A 74 12.71 1.84 7.92
N ALA A 75 11.93 2.02 8.98
CA ALA A 75 12.17 3.02 9.99
C ALA A 75 13.52 2.81 10.70
N PRO A 76 14.34 3.87 10.86
CA PRO A 76 15.50 3.81 11.72
C PRO A 76 15.09 3.72 13.19
N LYS A 77 16.02 3.30 14.05
CA LYS A 77 15.75 3.14 15.49
C LYS A 77 15.16 4.39 16.16
N ARG A 78 15.53 5.59 15.68
CA ARG A 78 15.05 6.87 16.23
C ARG A 78 13.55 7.09 16.08
N VAL A 79 12.91 6.50 15.06
CA VAL A 79 11.49 6.67 14.77
C VAL A 79 10.66 5.40 14.98
N ILE A 80 11.28 4.24 15.17
CA ILE A 80 10.56 2.97 15.28
C ILE A 80 9.59 2.95 16.48
N LYS A 81 9.87 3.70 17.52
CA LYS A 81 9.00 3.82 18.71
C LYS A 81 7.74 4.64 18.42
N GLU A 82 7.75 5.46 17.38
CA GLU A 82 6.65 6.36 17.01
C GLU A 82 5.73 5.75 15.95
N ILE A 83 6.14 4.66 15.31
CA ILE A 83 5.40 4.05 14.19
C ILE A 83 4.21 3.32 14.73
N GLY A 84 3.67 3.12 15.64
CA GLY A 84 2.45 2.36 15.92
C GLY A 84 2.25 1.19 14.92
N ASP A 85 1.05 1.03 14.43
CA ASP A 85 0.67 -0.09 13.55
C ASP A 85 0.74 0.22 12.05
N CYS A 86 1.15 1.42 11.67
CA CYS A 86 1.03 1.86 10.30
C CYS A 86 2.35 2.40 9.72
N PHE A 87 2.51 3.69 9.66
CA PHE A 87 3.68 4.36 9.09
C PHE A 87 3.77 5.80 9.59
N VAL A 88 4.96 6.42 9.47
CA VAL A 88 5.20 7.83 9.77
C VAL A 88 5.88 8.52 8.60
N TYR A 89 5.72 9.84 8.52
CA TYR A 89 6.31 10.65 7.48
C TYR A 89 7.53 11.40 7.97
N GLU A 90 8.42 11.70 7.02
CA GLU A 90 9.44 12.74 7.15
C GLU A 90 9.14 13.82 6.11
N THR A 91 9.09 15.08 6.54
CA THR A 91 8.84 16.21 5.66
C THR A 91 10.08 17.09 5.53
N ASP A 92 10.19 17.82 4.44
CA ASP A 92 11.21 18.85 4.27
C ASP A 92 10.79 20.19 4.90
N LYS A 93 11.67 21.20 4.82
CA LYS A 93 11.40 22.54 5.37
C LYS A 93 10.17 23.24 4.78
N ARG A 94 9.70 22.80 3.63
CA ARG A 94 8.52 23.33 2.94
C ARG A 94 7.26 22.54 3.29
N MET A 95 7.36 21.64 4.26
CA MET A 95 6.29 20.73 4.69
C MET A 95 5.87 19.73 3.61
N ASN A 96 6.73 19.49 2.61
CA ASN A 96 6.52 18.43 1.64
C ASN A 96 6.96 17.09 2.22
N ARG A 97 6.16 16.07 2.04
CA ARG A 97 6.54 14.71 2.41
C ARG A 97 7.63 14.23 1.49
N THR A 98 8.74 13.78 2.05
CA THR A 98 9.87 13.25 1.31
C THR A 98 10.04 11.75 1.52
N LYS A 99 9.68 11.26 2.70
CA LYS A 99 9.84 9.86 3.09
C LYS A 99 8.62 9.34 3.83
N VAL A 100 8.40 8.04 3.67
CA VAL A 100 7.48 7.26 4.50
C VAL A 100 8.30 6.15 5.15
N PHE A 101 8.25 6.08 6.47
CA PHE A 101 8.91 5.02 7.23
C PHE A 101 7.92 3.93 7.59
N LEU A 102 8.27 2.70 7.26
CA LEU A 102 7.52 1.50 7.62
C LEU A 102 8.22 0.76 8.76
N LYS A 103 7.49 -0.07 9.46
CA LYS A 103 8.01 -0.88 10.55
C LYS A 103 9.01 -1.93 10.05
N GLU A 104 8.76 -2.48 8.87
CA GLU A 104 9.60 -3.48 8.21
C GLU A 104 10.09 -2.97 6.86
N GLN A 105 10.95 -3.76 6.20
CA GLN A 105 11.42 -3.41 4.87
C GLN A 105 10.26 -3.25 3.88
N PRO A 106 10.28 -2.23 3.00
CA PRO A 106 9.22 -1.95 2.05
C PRO A 106 9.23 -2.89 0.84
N THR A 107 9.18 -4.19 1.07
CA THR A 107 8.97 -5.17 0.03
C THR A 107 7.53 -5.12 -0.46
N ALA A 108 7.28 -5.57 -1.69
CA ALA A 108 5.93 -5.64 -2.23
C ALA A 108 5.02 -6.52 -1.34
N GLU A 109 5.56 -7.60 -0.79
CA GLU A 109 4.85 -8.52 0.11
C GLU A 109 4.37 -7.80 1.39
N TYR A 110 5.28 -7.09 2.05
CA TYR A 110 4.96 -6.35 3.27
C TYR A 110 3.96 -5.22 3.00
N MET A 111 4.15 -4.49 1.91
CA MET A 111 3.26 -3.40 1.52
C MET A 111 1.85 -3.91 1.19
N CYS A 112 1.71 -5.09 0.56
CA CYS A 112 0.41 -5.71 0.33
C CYS A 112 -0.37 -5.91 1.63
N LYS A 113 0.29 -6.46 2.65
CA LYS A 113 -0.34 -6.69 3.96
C LYS A 113 -0.69 -5.37 4.63
N LEU A 114 0.21 -4.40 4.58
CA LEU A 114 -0.02 -3.06 5.13
C LEU A 114 -1.25 -2.39 4.49
N PHE A 115 -1.33 -2.41 3.16
CA PHE A 115 -2.46 -1.82 2.44
C PHE A 115 -3.77 -2.54 2.72
N PHE A 116 -3.71 -3.87 2.84
CA PHE A 116 -4.86 -4.67 3.27
C PHE A 116 -5.36 -4.21 4.65
N ASP A 117 -4.48 -4.05 5.60
CA ASP A 117 -4.84 -3.62 6.96
C ASP A 117 -5.39 -2.19 6.99
N VAL A 118 -4.78 -1.27 6.26
CA VAL A 118 -5.29 0.11 6.14
C VAL A 118 -6.74 0.11 5.65
N LEU A 119 -7.03 -0.61 4.58
CA LEU A 119 -8.37 -0.59 3.98
C LEU A 119 -9.40 -1.35 4.81
N THR A 120 -9.01 -2.44 5.48
CA THR A 120 -9.94 -3.21 6.30
C THR A 120 -10.21 -2.58 7.66
N VAL A 121 -9.16 -2.04 8.31
CA VAL A 121 -9.27 -1.48 9.66
C VAL A 121 -9.77 -0.04 9.63
N SER A 122 -9.15 0.82 8.81
CA SER A 122 -9.47 2.25 8.81
C SER A 122 -10.73 2.58 7.99
N TYR A 123 -11.03 1.82 6.97
CA TYR A 123 -12.15 2.09 6.06
C TYR A 123 -13.25 1.03 6.09
N SER A 124 -13.06 -0.03 6.86
CA SER A 124 -14.03 -1.13 7.00
C SER A 124 -14.47 -1.74 5.66
N LEU A 125 -13.58 -1.79 4.69
CA LEU A 125 -13.85 -2.37 3.38
C LEU A 125 -13.75 -3.90 3.42
N PRO A 126 -14.60 -4.63 2.70
CA PRO A 126 -14.54 -6.09 2.62
C PRO A 126 -13.46 -6.57 1.66
N VAL A 127 -12.21 -6.14 1.90
CA VAL A 127 -11.07 -6.50 1.07
C VAL A 127 -10.73 -7.98 1.25
N THR A 128 -10.52 -8.68 0.16
CA THR A 128 -10.11 -10.08 0.15
C THR A 128 -8.74 -10.31 -0.44
N ARG A 129 -8.27 -9.41 -1.27
CA ARG A 129 -6.92 -9.49 -1.82
C ARG A 129 -6.39 -8.10 -2.15
N ILE A 130 -5.11 -7.92 -1.87
CA ILE A 130 -4.29 -6.81 -2.38
C ILE A 130 -3.20 -7.42 -3.24
N ARG A 131 -3.01 -6.91 -4.45
CA ARG A 131 -1.90 -7.26 -5.32
C ARG A 131 -1.13 -6.01 -5.69
N LEU A 132 0.18 -6.07 -5.55
CA LEU A 132 1.06 -4.94 -5.83
C LEU A 132 2.13 -5.34 -6.85
N TRP A 133 2.07 -4.72 -8.01
CA TRP A 133 3.04 -4.89 -9.08
C TRP A 133 4.16 -3.86 -8.92
N GLU A 134 5.40 -4.32 -8.89
CA GLU A 134 6.59 -3.45 -8.96
C GLU A 134 6.98 -3.15 -10.39
N THR A 135 6.84 -4.15 -11.26
CA THR A 135 7.10 -4.06 -12.70
C THR A 135 5.90 -4.61 -13.48
N SER A 136 5.96 -4.52 -14.81
CA SER A 136 4.88 -5.03 -15.66
C SER A 136 4.71 -6.57 -15.63
N ASN A 137 5.68 -7.29 -15.07
CA ASN A 137 5.70 -8.76 -15.10
C ASN A 137 5.95 -9.42 -13.74
N SER A 138 5.96 -8.67 -12.66
CA SER A 138 6.16 -9.23 -11.32
C SER A 138 5.34 -8.51 -10.25
N TYR A 139 4.69 -9.30 -9.43
CA TYR A 139 3.87 -8.79 -8.33
C TYR A 139 3.98 -9.69 -7.09
N ALA A 140 3.62 -9.11 -5.96
CA ALA A 140 3.27 -9.85 -4.76
C ALA A 140 1.79 -9.66 -4.45
N GLU A 141 1.22 -10.56 -3.67
CA GLU A 141 -0.15 -10.38 -3.21
C GLU A 141 -0.35 -10.89 -1.78
N TYR A 142 -1.28 -10.26 -1.09
CA TYR A 142 -1.81 -10.73 0.18
C TYR A 142 -3.27 -11.09 0.01
N VAL A 143 -3.64 -12.31 0.39
CA VAL A 143 -4.99 -12.84 0.29
C VAL A 143 -5.50 -13.13 1.69
N LYS A 144 -6.71 -12.69 1.97
CA LYS A 144 -7.38 -13.00 3.24
C LYS A 144 -7.57 -14.51 3.37
N ALA A 145 -7.16 -15.01 4.50
CA ALA A 145 -7.37 -16.43 4.83
C ALA A 145 -8.86 -16.75 5.08
#